data_66079d5aa725312dfe66079ed3816374
#
_entry.id   66079d5aa725312dfe66079ed3816374
#
_cell.length_a   1.000
_cell.length_b   1.000
_cell.length_c   1.000
_cell.angle_alpha   90.00
_cell.angle_beta   90.00
_cell.angle_gamma   90.00
#
_symmetry.space_group_name_H-M   'P 1'
#
loop_
_entity.id
_entity.type
_entity.pdbx_description
1 polymer ?
#
loop_
_entity_poly.entity_id
_entity_poly.type
_entity_poly.pdbx_seq_one_letter_code
_entity_poly.pdbx_strand_id
1 'polypeptide(L)'
;MCIRDSSVLAQEASKPANTNPNNLFFMNKPPLNTLDDQALFAATPANSLFLTLPTNMAGQRLDVVLAILLPDYSRSRLSQWIKEGIVQVNGADSIPKYQVIGGEKIEIFLAQDPQVNAYSPEKLSLNRVYEDEDILIINKNAGLVVHPGAGNWSHTLLNGLLYAYPQLTEVPRAGIVHRLDKDTTGLMVIAKTLRSHTLLVKAIQERKIKRSYYALVQGLVPYDGTISTEIGRNPHHPTQMAVVPFGGKKAITHVRVLERYVHHSFIACDLETGRTHQIRVHMREAGHPLLADPIYGKAAVSDNKEVQKALKNLNRQALHAQRLMFIHPFNKKEMDFKAPLPTDMQELRSALKKEAALTEETLKK
;
A
#
# COMPACT_ATOMS: atom_id res chain seq x y z
N MET A 1 -5.59 42.18 55.51
CA MET A 1 -4.63 43.30 55.64
C MET A 1 -3.76 43.30 54.43
N CYS A 2 -3.89 44.35 53.60
CA CYS A 2 -3.08 44.80 52.44
C CYS A 2 -2.92 43.86 51.27
N ILE A 3 -3.65 44.00 50.20
CA ILE A 3 -3.61 44.94 49.03
C ILE A 3 -2.16 45.28 48.56
N ARG A 4 -1.86 44.85 47.31
CA ARG A 4 -1.36 45.73 46.27
C ARG A 4 -1.39 45.05 44.87
N ASP A 5 -2.14 45.72 44.00
CA ASP A 5 -2.11 45.59 42.55
C ASP A 5 -0.74 45.87 41.95
N SER A 6 -0.44 45.23 40.83
CA SER A 6 0.21 45.92 39.71
C SER A 6 0.04 45.09 38.43
N SER A 7 -0.69 45.67 37.51
CA SER A 7 -0.88 45.36 36.11
C SER A 7 0.46 45.43 35.34
N VAL A 8 0.74 44.41 34.53
CA VAL A 8 1.62 44.55 33.36
C VAL A 8 0.99 43.81 32.18
N LEU A 9 0.59 44.60 31.21
CA LEU A 9 0.22 44.20 29.86
C LEU A 9 1.40 43.49 29.20
N ALA A 10 1.20 42.27 28.75
CA ALA A 10 2.11 41.62 27.82
C ALA A 10 1.32 41.20 26.56
N GLN A 11 1.77 41.75 25.47
CA GLN A 11 1.28 41.60 24.11
C GLN A 11 1.18 40.12 23.68
N GLU A 12 0.05 39.78 23.12
CA GLU A 12 -0.15 38.53 22.33
C GLU A 12 0.69 38.62 21.05
N ALA A 13 1.71 37.81 20.97
CA ALA A 13 2.41 37.51 19.73
C ALA A 13 1.69 36.32 19.05
N SER A 14 0.94 36.63 18.02
CA SER A 14 0.29 35.66 17.13
C SER A 14 1.37 34.79 16.42
N LYS A 15 1.36 33.48 16.66
CA LYS A 15 2.09 32.50 15.87
C LYS A 15 1.33 32.24 14.56
N PRO A 16 2.04 32.18 13.42
CA PRO A 16 1.41 31.92 12.12
C PRO A 16 0.93 30.48 12.02
N ALA A 17 -0.25 30.33 11.42
CA ALA A 17 -0.86 29.05 11.10
C ALA A 17 0.02 28.20 10.19
N ASN A 18 0.16 26.92 10.55
CA ASN A 18 0.88 25.90 9.80
C ASN A 18 0.08 25.53 8.55
N THR A 19 0.41 26.12 7.41
CA THR A 19 -0.18 25.81 6.11
C THR A 19 0.45 24.52 5.55
N ASN A 20 -0.40 23.51 5.41
CA ASN A 20 -0.14 22.23 4.79
C ASN A 20 0.24 22.41 3.30
N PRO A 21 1.40 21.90 2.78
CA PRO A 21 1.88 22.17 1.43
C PRO A 21 1.22 21.35 0.30
N ASN A 22 0.04 20.78 0.51
CA ASN A 22 -0.63 19.92 -0.48
C ASN A 22 -1.86 20.53 -1.17
N ASN A 23 -2.04 21.85 -1.13
CA ASN A 23 -3.17 22.52 -1.78
C ASN A 23 -2.73 23.76 -2.56
N LEU A 24 -1.84 23.58 -3.55
CA LEU A 24 -1.42 24.64 -4.49
C LEU A 24 -1.30 24.06 -5.91
N PHE A 25 -2.43 23.71 -6.47
CA PHE A 25 -2.59 23.56 -7.91
C PHE A 25 -3.79 24.40 -8.33
N PHE A 26 -3.55 25.62 -8.65
CA PHE A 26 -4.26 26.61 -9.47
C PHE A 26 -4.11 27.99 -8.83
N MET A 27 -3.20 28.77 -9.36
CA MET A 27 -3.21 30.22 -9.64
C MET A 27 -1.82 30.84 -9.45
N ASN A 28 -1.51 31.62 -10.50
CA ASN A 28 -0.48 32.66 -10.65
C ASN A 28 0.79 32.24 -11.41
N LYS A 29 0.70 32.38 -12.75
CA LYS A 29 1.86 32.61 -13.59
C LYS A 29 2.41 34.01 -13.28
N PRO A 30 3.73 34.17 -13.04
CA PRO A 30 4.37 35.48 -13.16
C PRO A 30 4.43 35.89 -14.65
N PRO A 31 4.38 37.20 -15.00
CA PRO A 31 4.48 37.64 -16.36
C PRO A 31 5.89 37.38 -16.92
N LEU A 32 5.99 36.59 -17.96
CA LEU A 32 7.19 36.43 -18.77
C LEU A 32 7.38 37.68 -19.62
N ASN A 33 8.52 38.36 -19.37
CA ASN A 33 9.00 39.42 -20.25
C ASN A 33 9.44 38.84 -21.60
N THR A 34 8.80 39.33 -22.63
CA THR A 34 9.12 39.35 -24.04
C THR A 34 10.53 38.97 -24.47
N LEU A 35 10.66 37.79 -25.09
CA LEU A 35 11.53 37.49 -26.23
C LEU A 35 10.96 36.19 -26.87
N ASP A 36 10.79 36.21 -28.19
CA ASP A 36 10.23 35.21 -29.11
C ASP A 36 10.19 33.72 -28.65
N ASP A 37 9.36 33.34 -27.66
CA ASP A 37 9.28 31.98 -27.11
C ASP A 37 8.16 31.11 -27.74
N GLN A 38 7.48 31.63 -28.82
CA GLN A 38 6.38 30.86 -29.42
C GLN A 38 6.82 29.73 -30.37
N ALA A 39 8.13 29.52 -30.56
CA ALA A 39 8.65 28.50 -31.47
C ALA A 39 9.24 27.25 -30.76
N LEU A 40 9.29 27.22 -29.41
CA LEU A 40 9.96 26.16 -28.69
C LEU A 40 9.11 24.89 -28.47
N PHE A 41 7.79 24.98 -28.48
CA PHE A 41 6.92 23.85 -28.17
C PHE A 41 5.80 23.72 -29.24
N ALA A 42 5.82 22.61 -29.97
CA ALA A 42 4.72 22.21 -30.83
C ALA A 42 3.99 21.02 -30.21
N ALA A 43 2.72 21.15 -29.84
CA ALA A 43 1.88 20.03 -29.44
C ALA A 43 1.23 19.42 -30.69
N THR A 44 1.51 18.16 -30.98
CA THR A 44 0.86 17.36 -32.01
C THR A 44 0.21 16.09 -31.38
N PRO A 45 -0.69 15.40 -32.12
CA PRO A 45 -1.76 14.62 -31.47
C PRO A 45 -1.25 13.50 -30.57
N ALA A 46 -1.82 13.47 -29.37
CA ALA A 46 -1.73 12.43 -28.34
C ALA A 46 -0.31 12.07 -27.86
N ASN A 47 0.18 12.79 -26.85
CA ASN A 47 1.21 12.35 -25.92
C ASN A 47 2.70 12.51 -26.31
N SER A 48 3.08 13.40 -27.24
CA SER A 48 4.49 13.73 -27.46
C SER A 48 4.76 15.21 -27.19
N LEU A 49 5.88 15.50 -26.50
CA LEU A 49 6.41 16.84 -26.30
C LEU A 49 7.63 17.02 -27.21
N PHE A 50 7.62 18.07 -28.02
CA PHE A 50 8.74 18.44 -28.89
C PHE A 50 9.40 19.71 -28.38
N LEU A 51 10.72 19.73 -28.28
CA LEU A 51 11.48 20.93 -27.95
C LEU A 51 12.81 20.93 -28.70
N THR A 52 13.36 22.13 -28.94
CA THR A 52 14.69 22.29 -29.52
C THR A 52 15.65 22.80 -28.43
N LEU A 53 16.81 22.16 -28.31
CA LEU A 53 17.79 22.54 -27.29
C LEU A 53 18.45 23.88 -27.64
N PRO A 54 18.51 24.84 -26.71
CA PRO A 54 19.17 26.13 -26.92
C PRO A 54 20.67 25.95 -27.18
N THR A 55 21.22 26.73 -28.13
CA THR A 55 22.65 26.69 -28.49
C THR A 55 23.59 27.12 -27.37
N ASN A 56 23.13 27.97 -26.47
CA ASN A 56 23.87 28.41 -25.29
C ASN A 56 24.04 27.31 -24.21
N MET A 57 23.43 26.17 -24.38
CA MET A 57 23.56 25.00 -23.48
C MET A 57 24.52 23.94 -24.03
N ALA A 58 25.22 24.22 -25.14
CA ALA A 58 26.18 23.30 -25.74
C ALA A 58 27.27 22.88 -24.71
N GLY A 59 27.69 21.63 -24.78
CA GLY A 59 28.66 21.02 -23.85
C GLY A 59 28.10 20.54 -22.51
N GLN A 60 26.85 20.85 -22.21
CA GLN A 60 26.20 20.33 -21.00
C GLN A 60 25.61 18.93 -21.24
N ARG A 61 25.35 18.22 -20.15
CA ARG A 61 24.74 16.89 -20.21
C ARG A 61 23.24 17.00 -20.50
N LEU A 62 22.71 16.10 -21.32
CA LEU A 62 21.30 16.05 -21.70
C LEU A 62 20.35 16.00 -20.48
N ASP A 63 20.68 15.17 -19.47
CA ASP A 63 19.85 15.05 -18.26
C ASP A 63 19.81 16.35 -17.43
N VAL A 64 20.84 17.19 -17.52
CA VAL A 64 20.89 18.50 -16.86
C VAL A 64 20.11 19.53 -17.66
N VAL A 65 20.34 19.59 -18.98
CA VAL A 65 19.64 20.53 -19.87
C VAL A 65 18.14 20.32 -19.82
N LEU A 66 17.70 19.07 -19.92
CA LEU A 66 16.28 18.76 -19.81
C LEU A 66 15.67 19.13 -18.45
N ALA A 67 16.41 18.96 -17.35
CA ALA A 67 15.92 19.37 -16.02
C ALA A 67 15.77 20.90 -15.88
N ILE A 68 16.55 21.67 -16.61
CA ILE A 68 16.40 23.14 -16.67
C ILE A 68 15.19 23.54 -17.51
N LEU A 69 15.01 22.89 -18.68
CA LEU A 69 13.92 23.21 -19.62
C LEU A 69 12.56 22.67 -19.17
N LEU A 70 12.54 21.62 -18.34
CA LEU A 70 11.34 20.93 -17.87
C LEU A 70 11.32 20.87 -16.33
N PRO A 71 11.14 22.01 -15.65
CA PRO A 71 11.27 22.12 -14.19
C PRO A 71 10.21 21.30 -13.41
N ASP A 72 9.11 20.90 -14.07
CA ASP A 72 8.08 20.05 -13.46
C ASP A 72 8.55 18.60 -13.24
N TYR A 73 9.68 18.21 -13.85
CA TYR A 73 10.22 16.85 -13.76
C TYR A 73 11.59 16.84 -13.06
N SER A 74 11.76 15.91 -12.14
CA SER A 74 13.07 15.73 -11.49
C SER A 74 14.11 15.21 -12.48
N ARG A 75 15.39 15.63 -12.31
CA ARG A 75 16.51 15.16 -13.12
C ARG A 75 16.62 13.62 -13.12
N SER A 76 16.35 12.97 -11.99
CA SER A 76 16.38 11.51 -11.89
C SER A 76 15.35 10.87 -12.80
N ARG A 77 14.13 11.45 -12.90
CA ARG A 77 13.07 10.99 -13.78
C ARG A 77 13.44 11.18 -15.25
N LEU A 78 13.94 12.34 -15.62
CA LEU A 78 14.39 12.62 -16.99
C LEU A 78 15.54 11.68 -17.41
N SER A 79 16.50 11.44 -16.50
CA SER A 79 17.56 10.48 -16.72
C SER A 79 17.04 9.03 -16.94
N GLN A 80 15.98 8.66 -16.26
CA GLN A 80 15.32 7.35 -16.45
C GLN A 80 14.61 7.29 -17.81
N TRP A 81 13.86 8.33 -18.18
CA TRP A 81 13.19 8.42 -19.47
C TRP A 81 14.16 8.34 -20.67
N ILE A 82 15.33 8.98 -20.57
CA ILE A 82 16.37 8.86 -21.60
C ILE A 82 16.84 7.40 -21.72
N LYS A 83 17.04 6.69 -20.61
CA LYS A 83 17.47 5.28 -20.62
C LYS A 83 16.41 4.32 -21.16
N GLU A 84 15.14 4.67 -21.00
CA GLU A 84 13.98 3.88 -21.46
C GLU A 84 13.59 4.18 -22.91
N GLY A 85 14.31 5.09 -23.62
CA GLY A 85 14.00 5.49 -25.01
C GLY A 85 12.76 6.38 -25.12
N ILE A 86 12.20 6.86 -24.01
CA ILE A 86 11.08 7.80 -23.98
C ILE A 86 11.51 9.18 -24.50
N VAL A 87 12.78 9.54 -24.30
CA VAL A 87 13.38 10.76 -24.81
C VAL A 87 14.30 10.41 -25.98
N GLN A 88 13.99 10.93 -27.16
CA GLN A 88 14.81 10.80 -28.35
C GLN A 88 15.47 12.13 -28.70
N VAL A 89 16.71 12.07 -29.21
CA VAL A 89 17.48 13.22 -29.70
C VAL A 89 17.63 13.06 -31.21
N ASN A 90 17.08 13.99 -31.98
CA ASN A 90 17.06 13.95 -33.46
C ASN A 90 16.48 12.62 -34.00
N GLY A 91 15.47 12.03 -33.32
CA GLY A 91 14.84 10.78 -33.70
C GLY A 91 15.60 9.51 -33.33
N ALA A 92 16.63 9.60 -32.50
CA ALA A 92 17.40 8.44 -32.04
C ALA A 92 17.47 8.37 -30.51
N ASP A 93 17.59 7.15 -29.97
CA ASP A 93 17.81 6.92 -28.56
C ASP A 93 19.13 7.55 -28.11
N SER A 94 19.16 7.99 -26.84
CA SER A 94 20.32 8.68 -26.28
C SER A 94 20.67 8.18 -24.87
N ILE A 95 21.72 8.73 -24.30
CA ILE A 95 22.14 8.45 -22.92
C ILE A 95 22.10 9.71 -22.06
N PRO A 96 21.85 9.62 -20.74
CA PRO A 96 21.77 10.79 -19.86
C PRO A 96 23.03 11.67 -19.86
N LYS A 97 24.20 11.06 -20.15
CA LYS A 97 25.50 11.77 -20.20
C LYS A 97 25.83 12.35 -21.57
N TYR A 98 24.94 12.23 -22.55
CA TYR A 98 25.13 12.85 -23.87
C TYR A 98 25.40 14.36 -23.72
N GLN A 99 26.45 14.83 -24.33
CA GLN A 99 26.80 16.28 -24.36
C GLN A 99 26.08 16.94 -25.52
N VAL A 100 25.17 17.84 -25.19
CA VAL A 100 24.37 18.55 -26.21
C VAL A 100 25.24 19.50 -27.03
N ILE A 101 24.94 19.64 -28.29
CA ILE A 101 25.67 20.55 -29.23
C ILE A 101 24.92 21.87 -29.36
N GLY A 102 23.62 21.85 -29.13
CA GLY A 102 22.68 22.96 -29.31
C GLY A 102 21.97 22.87 -30.68
N GLY A 103 20.68 23.08 -30.66
CA GLY A 103 19.81 22.95 -31.85
C GLY A 103 19.27 21.53 -32.06
N GLU A 104 19.59 20.54 -31.21
CA GLU A 104 18.98 19.20 -31.31
C GLU A 104 17.48 19.26 -31.07
N LYS A 105 16.75 18.49 -31.89
CA LYS A 105 15.32 18.25 -31.71
C LYS A 105 15.14 17.12 -30.70
N ILE A 106 14.46 17.43 -29.62
CA ILE A 106 14.10 16.45 -28.59
C ILE A 106 12.64 16.08 -28.79
N GLU A 107 12.39 14.80 -28.88
CA GLU A 107 11.07 14.23 -28.83
C GLU A 107 10.91 13.40 -27.55
N ILE A 108 9.89 13.71 -26.76
CA ILE A 108 9.57 13.01 -25.51
C ILE A 108 8.23 12.36 -25.71
N PHE A 109 8.23 11.04 -25.84
CA PHE A 109 7.02 10.24 -25.90
C PHE A 109 6.44 10.11 -24.49
N LEU A 110 5.60 11.07 -24.10
CA LEU A 110 4.88 11.03 -22.85
C LEU A 110 3.85 9.90 -22.94
N ALA A 111 4.29 8.64 -22.79
CA ALA A 111 3.36 7.62 -22.36
C ALA A 111 2.66 8.20 -21.13
N GLN A 112 1.32 8.17 -21.11
CA GLN A 112 0.56 8.69 -19.97
C GLN A 112 1.22 8.21 -18.70
N ASP A 113 1.73 9.16 -17.89
CA ASP A 113 2.34 8.80 -16.63
C ASP A 113 1.38 7.86 -15.90
N PRO A 114 1.75 6.61 -15.61
CA PRO A 114 0.84 5.70 -14.92
C PRO A 114 0.29 6.30 -13.62
N GLN A 115 0.97 7.31 -13.07
CA GLN A 115 0.51 8.05 -11.89
C GLN A 115 -0.67 8.98 -12.21
N VAL A 116 -0.77 9.53 -13.43
CA VAL A 116 -1.88 10.40 -13.82
C VAL A 116 -3.21 9.65 -13.78
N ASN A 117 -3.18 8.37 -14.14
CA ASN A 117 -4.37 7.50 -14.12
C ASN A 117 -4.53 6.69 -12.82
N ALA A 118 -3.67 6.94 -11.81
CA ALA A 118 -3.70 6.17 -10.57
C ALA A 118 -5.06 6.23 -9.84
N TYR A 119 -5.83 7.26 -10.06
CA TYR A 119 -7.16 7.48 -9.45
C TYR A 119 -8.30 7.36 -10.45
N SER A 120 -8.06 6.81 -11.64
CA SER A 120 -9.11 6.60 -12.64
C SER A 120 -10.09 5.51 -12.16
N PRO A 121 -11.42 5.73 -12.28
CA PRO A 121 -12.42 4.72 -11.97
C PRO A 121 -12.29 3.50 -12.90
N GLU A 122 -12.32 2.29 -12.34
CA GLU A 122 -12.24 1.04 -13.09
C GLU A 122 -13.32 0.06 -12.66
N LYS A 123 -13.98 -0.61 -13.62
CA LYS A 123 -15.01 -1.61 -13.33
C LYS A 123 -14.36 -2.88 -12.74
N LEU A 124 -14.38 -3.00 -11.42
CA LEU A 124 -13.89 -4.16 -10.68
C LEU A 124 -15.02 -4.78 -9.84
N SER A 125 -14.99 -6.10 -9.69
CA SER A 125 -15.93 -6.79 -8.83
C SER A 125 -15.56 -6.58 -7.36
N LEU A 126 -16.47 -5.97 -6.60
CA LEU A 126 -16.34 -5.76 -5.17
C LEU A 126 -17.25 -6.78 -4.44
N ASN A 127 -16.63 -7.68 -3.67
CA ASN A 127 -17.39 -8.61 -2.83
C ASN A 127 -17.90 -7.88 -1.58
N ARG A 128 -19.10 -7.31 -1.68
CA ARG A 128 -19.77 -6.54 -0.62
C ARG A 128 -20.37 -7.47 0.41
N VAL A 129 -20.08 -7.24 1.68
CA VAL A 129 -20.62 -7.99 2.83
C VAL A 129 -21.74 -7.22 3.52
N TYR A 130 -21.58 -5.90 3.62
CA TYR A 130 -22.55 -4.99 4.24
C TYR A 130 -22.39 -3.59 3.66
N GLU A 131 -23.48 -2.86 3.59
CA GLU A 131 -23.48 -1.47 3.15
C GLU A 131 -24.61 -0.69 3.82
N ASP A 132 -24.31 0.54 4.24
CA ASP A 132 -25.29 1.55 4.62
C ASP A 132 -24.89 2.92 4.05
N GLU A 133 -25.44 4.01 4.57
CA GLU A 133 -25.14 5.37 4.10
C GLU A 133 -23.70 5.79 4.43
N ASP A 134 -23.11 5.29 5.50
CA ASP A 134 -21.86 5.75 6.08
C ASP A 134 -20.67 4.84 5.81
N ILE A 135 -20.90 3.53 5.76
CA ILE A 135 -19.84 2.53 5.64
C ILE A 135 -20.17 1.45 4.60
N LEU A 136 -19.10 0.86 4.07
CA LEU A 136 -19.14 -0.33 3.24
C LEU A 136 -18.16 -1.35 3.82
N ILE A 137 -18.60 -2.61 3.99
CA ILE A 137 -17.74 -3.73 4.34
C ILE A 137 -17.57 -4.60 3.11
N ILE A 138 -16.33 -4.88 2.77
CA ILE A 138 -15.98 -5.78 1.66
C ILE A 138 -15.17 -6.97 2.16
N ASN A 139 -15.27 -8.09 1.45
CA ASN A 139 -14.38 -9.24 1.58
C ASN A 139 -13.41 -9.23 0.40
N LYS A 140 -12.21 -8.68 0.60
CA LYS A 140 -11.20 -8.50 -0.46
C LYS A 140 -10.69 -9.85 -0.97
N ASN A 141 -10.69 -10.04 -2.26
CA ASN A 141 -10.06 -11.19 -2.91
C ASN A 141 -8.52 -11.11 -2.90
N ALA A 142 -7.87 -12.25 -3.05
CA ALA A 142 -6.43 -12.32 -3.33
C ALA A 142 -6.10 -11.66 -4.68
N GLY A 143 -4.86 -11.19 -4.85
CA GLY A 143 -4.39 -10.54 -6.07
C GLY A 143 -4.76 -9.06 -6.20
N LEU A 144 -5.72 -8.56 -5.40
CA LEU A 144 -6.17 -7.17 -5.47
C LEU A 144 -5.33 -6.27 -4.56
N VAL A 145 -4.61 -5.32 -5.16
CA VAL A 145 -3.90 -4.26 -4.44
C VAL A 145 -4.90 -3.24 -3.91
N VAL A 146 -4.68 -2.73 -2.71
CA VAL A 146 -5.62 -1.80 -2.06
C VAL A 146 -5.48 -0.37 -2.60
N HIS A 147 -4.27 0.14 -2.76
CA HIS A 147 -3.98 1.50 -3.24
C HIS A 147 -3.00 1.48 -4.39
N PRO A 148 -3.09 2.42 -5.33
CA PRO A 148 -2.05 2.65 -6.30
C PRO A 148 -0.69 2.91 -5.65
N GLY A 149 0.37 2.45 -6.31
CA GLY A 149 1.74 2.62 -5.86
C GLY A 149 2.74 2.00 -6.83
N ALA A 150 4.03 2.11 -6.54
CA ALA A 150 5.08 1.61 -7.42
C ALA A 150 4.82 0.17 -7.91
N GLY A 151 4.74 0.00 -9.23
CA GLY A 151 4.44 -1.26 -9.90
C GLY A 151 2.95 -1.67 -9.96
N ASN A 152 2.04 -0.87 -9.40
CA ASN A 152 0.58 -1.13 -9.42
C ASN A 152 -0.19 0.21 -9.41
N TRP A 153 -0.22 0.91 -10.54
CA TRP A 153 -0.85 2.23 -10.63
C TRP A 153 -2.34 2.18 -11.00
N SER A 154 -2.82 1.02 -11.43
CA SER A 154 -4.20 0.75 -11.86
C SER A 154 -4.67 -0.60 -11.30
N HIS A 155 -5.94 -0.97 -11.56
CA HIS A 155 -6.54 -2.23 -11.12
C HIS A 155 -6.45 -2.45 -9.59
N THR A 156 -6.60 -1.36 -8.82
CA THR A 156 -6.59 -1.41 -7.36
C THR A 156 -8.01 -1.33 -6.79
N LEU A 157 -8.16 -1.71 -5.53
CA LEU A 157 -9.44 -1.54 -4.82
C LEU A 157 -9.93 -0.10 -4.89
N LEU A 158 -9.02 0.88 -4.81
CA LEU A 158 -9.34 2.29 -4.92
C LEU A 158 -10.03 2.60 -6.26
N ASN A 159 -9.49 2.10 -7.39
CA ASN A 159 -10.07 2.31 -8.71
C ASN A 159 -11.47 1.69 -8.81
N GLY A 160 -11.65 0.48 -8.24
CA GLY A 160 -12.95 -0.19 -8.18
C GLY A 160 -13.98 0.55 -7.32
N LEU A 161 -13.54 1.12 -6.20
CA LEU A 161 -14.40 1.93 -5.33
C LEU A 161 -14.83 3.23 -6.02
N LEU A 162 -13.94 3.93 -6.71
CA LEU A 162 -14.28 5.14 -7.46
C LEU A 162 -15.27 4.86 -8.60
N TYR A 163 -15.18 3.69 -9.24
CA TYR A 163 -16.16 3.29 -10.26
C TYR A 163 -17.54 3.00 -9.68
N ALA A 164 -17.57 2.22 -8.59
CA ALA A 164 -18.83 1.80 -7.97
C ALA A 164 -19.51 2.93 -7.17
N TYR A 165 -18.72 3.87 -6.65
CA TYR A 165 -19.13 4.97 -5.78
C TYR A 165 -18.43 6.27 -6.18
N PRO A 166 -18.87 6.96 -7.26
CA PRO A 166 -18.20 8.17 -7.76
C PRO A 166 -18.03 9.27 -6.71
N GLN A 167 -18.94 9.36 -5.75
CA GLN A 167 -18.88 10.33 -4.64
C GLN A 167 -17.65 10.13 -3.73
N LEU A 168 -17.01 8.96 -3.77
CA LEU A 168 -15.79 8.71 -3.00
C LEU A 168 -14.56 9.50 -3.52
N THR A 169 -14.67 10.16 -4.65
CA THR A 169 -13.66 11.12 -5.13
C THR A 169 -13.43 12.24 -4.12
N GLU A 170 -14.45 12.63 -3.35
CA GLU A 170 -14.37 13.66 -2.32
C GLU A 170 -13.85 13.13 -0.96
N VAL A 171 -13.71 11.82 -0.82
CA VAL A 171 -13.27 11.19 0.42
C VAL A 171 -11.81 10.76 0.29
N PRO A 172 -10.92 11.12 1.23
CA PRO A 172 -9.51 10.76 1.16
C PRO A 172 -9.31 9.27 0.90
N ARG A 173 -8.47 8.93 -0.10
CA ARG A 173 -8.18 7.55 -0.51
C ARG A 173 -9.42 6.73 -0.86
N ALA A 174 -10.43 7.36 -1.46
CA ALA A 174 -11.72 6.73 -1.75
C ALA A 174 -12.32 6.01 -0.52
N GLY A 175 -12.23 6.60 0.66
CA GLY A 175 -12.77 6.07 1.90
C GLY A 175 -11.98 4.93 2.56
N ILE A 176 -10.85 4.52 1.99
CA ILE A 176 -10.03 3.44 2.55
C ILE A 176 -9.27 3.93 3.79
N VAL A 177 -9.56 3.34 4.94
CA VAL A 177 -8.99 3.72 6.25
C VAL A 177 -7.92 2.75 6.76
N HIS A 178 -7.86 1.54 6.22
CA HIS A 178 -6.80 0.54 6.49
C HIS A 178 -6.52 -0.31 5.26
N ARG A 179 -5.53 -1.18 5.33
CA ARG A 179 -5.13 -1.99 4.18
C ARG A 179 -4.90 -3.45 4.54
N LEU A 180 -5.06 -4.30 3.53
CA LEU A 180 -4.54 -5.66 3.46
C LEU A 180 -3.44 -5.72 2.38
N ASP A 181 -2.54 -6.68 2.48
CA ASP A 181 -1.56 -6.94 1.43
C ASP A 181 -2.28 -7.46 0.15
N LYS A 182 -1.64 -7.34 -1.01
CA LYS A 182 -2.19 -7.76 -2.31
C LYS A 182 -2.87 -9.13 -2.23
N ASP A 183 -2.15 -10.12 -1.70
CA ASP A 183 -2.59 -11.52 -1.69
C ASP A 183 -3.20 -11.98 -0.35
N THR A 184 -3.38 -11.07 0.61
CA THR A 184 -4.18 -11.30 1.81
C THR A 184 -5.64 -11.07 1.50
N THR A 185 -6.48 -12.06 1.79
CA THR A 185 -7.94 -12.01 1.63
C THR A 185 -8.63 -11.53 2.91
N GLY A 186 -9.90 -11.11 2.81
CA GLY A 186 -10.75 -10.89 3.97
C GLY A 186 -11.30 -9.48 4.13
N LEU A 187 -11.83 -9.22 5.30
CA LEU A 187 -12.68 -8.07 5.59
C LEU A 187 -11.92 -6.75 5.65
N MET A 188 -12.53 -5.75 5.02
CA MET A 188 -12.12 -4.34 5.09
C MET A 188 -13.34 -3.45 5.28
N VAL A 189 -13.19 -2.38 6.09
CA VAL A 189 -14.17 -1.30 6.20
C VAL A 189 -13.72 -0.11 5.35
N ILE A 190 -14.68 0.43 4.58
CA ILE A 190 -14.54 1.61 3.73
C ILE A 190 -15.51 2.66 4.24
N ALA A 191 -15.07 3.88 4.37
CA ALA A 191 -15.90 5.04 4.70
C ALA A 191 -16.58 5.57 3.44
N LYS A 192 -17.90 5.80 3.45
CA LYS A 192 -18.63 6.36 2.31
C LYS A 192 -18.72 7.88 2.35
N THR A 193 -18.43 8.50 3.50
CA THR A 193 -18.49 9.95 3.70
C THR A 193 -17.20 10.46 4.36
N LEU A 194 -16.87 11.74 4.19
CA LEU A 194 -15.72 12.36 4.85
C LEU A 194 -15.82 12.27 6.38
N ARG A 195 -17.04 12.41 6.91
CA ARG A 195 -17.28 12.32 8.35
C ARG A 195 -17.06 10.91 8.88
N SER A 196 -17.55 9.87 8.20
CA SER A 196 -17.28 8.47 8.57
C SER A 196 -15.80 8.13 8.45
N HIS A 197 -15.10 8.65 7.42
CA HIS A 197 -13.65 8.50 7.26
C HIS A 197 -12.90 9.03 8.48
N THR A 198 -13.17 10.25 8.92
CA THR A 198 -12.53 10.86 10.09
C THR A 198 -12.75 10.03 11.35
N LEU A 199 -13.99 9.59 11.59
CA LEU A 199 -14.34 8.81 12.79
C LEU A 199 -13.70 7.42 12.77
N LEU A 200 -13.68 6.73 11.62
CA LEU A 200 -13.04 5.41 11.50
C LEU A 200 -11.51 5.49 11.61
N VAL A 201 -10.88 6.52 11.03
CA VAL A 201 -9.43 6.75 11.21
C VAL A 201 -9.10 6.95 12.68
N LYS A 202 -9.88 7.77 13.40
CA LYS A 202 -9.74 7.96 14.86
C LYS A 202 -9.92 6.64 15.61
N ALA A 203 -10.94 5.84 15.28
CA ALA A 203 -11.21 4.55 15.90
C ALA A 203 -10.06 3.54 15.68
N ILE A 204 -9.40 3.56 14.51
CA ILE A 204 -8.20 2.75 14.24
C ILE A 204 -7.03 3.23 15.10
N GLN A 205 -6.78 4.52 15.18
CA GLN A 205 -5.70 5.11 16.00
C GLN A 205 -5.88 4.77 17.50
N GLU A 206 -7.14 4.80 17.98
CA GLU A 206 -7.52 4.44 19.34
C GLU A 206 -7.63 2.92 19.57
N ARG A 207 -7.31 2.08 18.57
CA ARG A 207 -7.39 0.60 18.61
C ARG A 207 -8.80 0.06 18.92
N LYS A 208 -9.84 0.83 18.60
CA LYS A 208 -11.25 0.46 18.79
C LYS A 208 -11.80 -0.42 17.67
N ILE A 209 -11.09 -0.53 16.54
CA ILE A 209 -11.41 -1.46 15.46
C ILE A 209 -10.58 -2.72 15.66
N LYS A 210 -11.23 -3.81 16.06
CA LYS A 210 -10.59 -5.11 16.25
C LYS A 210 -10.56 -5.88 14.94
N ARG A 211 -9.40 -6.42 14.61
CA ARG A 211 -9.12 -7.13 13.36
C ARG A 211 -8.47 -8.46 13.69
N SER A 212 -9.19 -9.53 13.40
CA SER A 212 -8.71 -10.90 13.64
C SER A 212 -8.46 -11.61 12.32
N TYR A 213 -7.39 -12.37 12.26
CA TYR A 213 -6.92 -13.08 11.08
C TYR A 213 -6.79 -14.56 11.38
N TYR A 214 -7.03 -15.40 10.39
CA TYR A 214 -6.59 -16.78 10.39
C TYR A 214 -5.31 -16.93 9.56
N ALA A 215 -4.39 -17.73 10.06
CA ALA A 215 -3.16 -18.06 9.35
C ALA A 215 -2.83 -19.55 9.50
N LEU A 216 -2.24 -20.12 8.43
CA LEU A 216 -1.57 -21.42 8.47
C LEU A 216 -0.05 -21.17 8.45
N VAL A 217 0.65 -21.73 9.41
CA VAL A 217 2.08 -21.47 9.65
C VAL A 217 2.88 -22.77 9.72
N GLN A 218 4.16 -22.65 9.40
CA GLN A 218 5.12 -23.74 9.51
C GLN A 218 5.51 -23.99 10.97
N GLY A 219 5.68 -25.24 11.34
CA GLY A 219 6.07 -25.67 12.68
C GLY A 219 4.88 -25.72 13.65
N LEU A 220 5.14 -26.34 14.79
CA LEU A 220 4.18 -26.46 15.88
C LEU A 220 4.32 -25.26 16.82
N VAL A 221 3.40 -24.31 16.73
CA VAL A 221 3.36 -23.18 17.65
C VAL A 221 3.04 -23.71 19.06
N PRO A 222 3.94 -23.52 20.05
CA PRO A 222 3.83 -24.24 21.32
C PRO A 222 2.68 -23.74 22.21
N TYR A 223 2.39 -22.45 22.23
CA TYR A 223 1.39 -21.82 23.10
C TYR A 223 0.86 -20.51 22.53
N ASP A 224 -0.20 -20.02 23.10
CA ASP A 224 -0.74 -18.68 22.85
C ASP A 224 0.23 -17.63 23.34
N GLY A 225 0.33 -16.50 22.68
CA GLY A 225 1.28 -15.47 23.08
C GLY A 225 1.06 -14.12 22.41
N THR A 226 1.86 -13.16 22.84
CA THR A 226 1.88 -11.82 22.28
C THR A 226 3.26 -11.50 21.73
N ILE A 227 3.33 -11.11 20.46
CA ILE A 227 4.55 -10.62 19.83
C ILE A 227 4.47 -9.09 19.80
N SER A 228 5.45 -8.45 20.45
CA SER A 228 5.55 -6.98 20.52
C SER A 228 6.95 -6.55 20.13
N THR A 229 7.10 -5.96 18.95
CA THR A 229 8.38 -5.54 18.38
C THR A 229 8.26 -4.21 17.67
N GLU A 230 9.37 -3.69 17.14
CA GLU A 230 9.36 -2.61 16.16
C GLU A 230 9.53 -3.18 14.74
N ILE A 231 8.66 -2.75 13.81
CA ILE A 231 8.75 -3.13 12.39
C ILE A 231 9.16 -1.91 11.56
N GLY A 232 10.21 -2.09 10.78
CA GLY A 232 10.76 -1.11 9.84
C GLY A 232 11.08 -1.73 8.48
N ARG A 233 11.66 -0.92 7.58
CA ARG A 233 12.22 -1.41 6.31
C ARG A 233 13.41 -2.31 6.61
N ASN A 234 13.51 -3.44 5.89
CA ASN A 234 14.67 -4.32 6.01
C ASN A 234 15.92 -3.60 5.48
N PRO A 235 17.00 -3.46 6.26
CA PRO A 235 18.20 -2.74 5.83
C PRO A 235 18.89 -3.37 4.60
N HIS A 236 18.80 -4.69 4.45
CA HIS A 236 19.44 -5.44 3.35
C HIS A 236 18.51 -5.62 2.15
N HIS A 237 17.17 -5.57 2.35
CA HIS A 237 16.16 -5.75 1.32
C HIS A 237 15.09 -4.65 1.44
N PRO A 238 15.30 -3.44 0.89
CA PRO A 238 14.43 -2.27 1.11
C PRO A 238 12.97 -2.44 0.69
N THR A 239 12.65 -3.44 -0.14
CA THR A 239 11.28 -3.78 -0.53
C THR A 239 10.54 -4.64 0.51
N GLN A 240 11.26 -5.19 1.49
CA GLN A 240 10.73 -6.00 2.57
C GLN A 240 10.65 -5.24 3.88
N MET A 241 9.83 -5.74 4.80
CA MET A 241 9.77 -5.30 6.19
C MET A 241 10.51 -6.30 7.08
N ALA A 242 11.02 -5.83 8.21
CA ALA A 242 11.70 -6.67 9.22
C ALA A 242 11.41 -6.14 10.63
N VAL A 243 11.61 -6.98 11.62
CA VAL A 243 11.82 -6.52 12.99
C VAL A 243 13.16 -5.79 13.02
N VAL A 244 13.15 -4.58 13.55
CA VAL A 244 14.34 -3.73 13.62
C VAL A 244 14.55 -3.28 15.07
N PRO A 245 15.80 -3.18 15.54
CA PRO A 245 16.08 -2.77 16.92
C PRO A 245 15.79 -1.30 17.17
N PHE A 246 15.89 -0.45 16.11
CA PHE A 246 15.70 1.00 16.20
C PHE A 246 15.05 1.56 14.93
N GLY A 247 14.29 2.66 15.08
CA GLY A 247 13.70 3.41 13.96
C GLY A 247 12.50 2.75 13.30
N GLY A 248 12.00 1.66 13.87
CA GLY A 248 10.76 1.02 13.45
C GLY A 248 9.52 1.67 14.05
N LYS A 249 8.37 1.08 13.77
CA LYS A 249 7.10 1.46 14.37
C LYS A 249 6.59 0.30 15.23
N LYS A 250 6.18 0.58 16.46
CA LYS A 250 5.62 -0.42 17.37
C LYS A 250 4.54 -1.26 16.70
N ALA A 251 4.68 -2.57 16.80
CA ALA A 251 3.80 -3.58 16.24
C ALA A 251 3.44 -4.59 17.34
N ILE A 252 2.14 -4.90 17.51
CA ILE A 252 1.65 -5.84 18.52
C ILE A 252 0.65 -6.78 17.85
N THR A 253 0.92 -8.09 17.97
CA THR A 253 0.09 -9.19 17.48
C THR A 253 -0.13 -10.20 18.59
N HIS A 254 -1.39 -10.50 18.90
CA HIS A 254 -1.75 -11.59 19.82
C HIS A 254 -2.01 -12.84 18.98
N VAL A 255 -1.37 -13.94 19.33
CA VAL A 255 -1.45 -15.22 18.63
C VAL A 255 -2.18 -16.22 19.51
N ARG A 256 -3.19 -16.90 18.96
CA ARG A 256 -3.87 -18.04 19.60
C ARG A 256 -3.77 -19.26 18.68
N VAL A 257 -3.38 -20.38 19.26
CA VAL A 257 -3.27 -21.65 18.56
C VAL A 257 -4.65 -22.30 18.51
N LEU A 258 -5.14 -22.55 17.30
CA LEU A 258 -6.44 -23.18 17.09
C LEU A 258 -6.31 -24.68 16.85
N GLU A 259 -5.32 -25.09 16.03
CA GLU A 259 -5.07 -26.50 15.72
C GLU A 259 -3.57 -26.72 15.49
N ARG A 260 -3.10 -27.91 15.80
CA ARG A 260 -1.75 -28.39 15.47
C ARG A 260 -1.88 -29.61 14.58
N TYR A 261 -0.99 -29.71 13.60
CA TYR A 261 -0.90 -30.83 12.67
C TYR A 261 0.47 -31.50 12.81
N VAL A 262 0.90 -32.32 11.88
CA VAL A 262 2.22 -33.03 11.97
C VAL A 262 3.37 -32.01 12.03
N HIS A 263 3.40 -31.07 11.11
CA HIS A 263 4.50 -30.10 10.96
C HIS A 263 4.02 -28.65 10.85
N HIS A 264 2.75 -28.37 11.12
CA HIS A 264 2.13 -27.07 10.85
C HIS A 264 1.12 -26.72 11.95
N SER A 265 0.77 -25.44 12.04
CA SER A 265 -0.26 -24.96 12.96
C SER A 265 -1.26 -24.05 12.25
N PHE A 266 -2.53 -24.12 12.68
CA PHE A 266 -3.55 -23.17 12.34
C PHE A 266 -3.75 -22.24 13.54
N ILE A 267 -3.61 -20.93 13.30
CA ILE A 267 -3.61 -19.91 14.34
C ILE A 267 -4.59 -18.80 14.05
N ALA A 268 -5.05 -18.13 15.10
CA ALA A 268 -5.70 -16.83 15.04
C ALA A 268 -4.72 -15.74 15.47
N CYS A 269 -4.73 -14.62 14.74
CA CYS A 269 -3.91 -13.45 15.06
C CYS A 269 -4.82 -12.22 15.25
N ASP A 270 -4.80 -11.61 16.43
CA ASP A 270 -5.53 -10.39 16.74
C ASP A 270 -4.56 -9.20 16.74
N LEU A 271 -4.89 -8.15 15.96
CA LEU A 271 -4.02 -7.01 15.76
C LEU A 271 -4.41 -5.81 16.62
N GLU A 272 -3.48 -5.31 17.45
CA GLU A 272 -3.59 -3.95 18.02
C GLU A 272 -3.11 -2.88 17.04
N THR A 273 -2.09 -3.18 16.29
CA THR A 273 -1.47 -2.28 15.29
C THR A 273 -1.62 -2.88 13.89
N GLY A 274 -1.40 -2.09 12.83
CA GLY A 274 -1.49 -2.55 11.45
C GLY A 274 -0.30 -2.05 10.64
N ARG A 275 0.90 -2.61 10.87
CA ARG A 275 2.09 -2.28 10.08
C ARG A 275 2.12 -3.12 8.81
N THR A 276 2.79 -2.63 7.80
CA THR A 276 2.97 -3.37 6.54
C THR A 276 3.58 -4.74 6.83
N HIS A 277 2.95 -5.81 6.31
CA HIS A 277 3.36 -7.21 6.48
C HIS A 277 3.45 -7.68 7.94
N GLN A 278 2.79 -7.04 8.91
CA GLN A 278 3.02 -7.23 10.34
C GLN A 278 2.95 -8.70 10.78
N ILE A 279 1.85 -9.41 10.51
CA ILE A 279 1.68 -10.83 10.90
C ILE A 279 2.76 -11.69 10.24
N ARG A 280 3.03 -11.47 8.97
CA ARG A 280 4.02 -12.21 8.17
C ARG A 280 5.42 -12.09 8.76
N VAL A 281 5.82 -10.86 9.11
CA VAL A 281 7.12 -10.56 9.75
C VAL A 281 7.19 -11.14 11.15
N HIS A 282 6.17 -10.95 11.97
CA HIS A 282 6.13 -11.47 13.34
C HIS A 282 6.22 -13.00 13.38
N MET A 283 5.44 -13.69 12.54
CA MET A 283 5.46 -15.14 12.50
C MET A 283 6.78 -15.71 11.95
N ARG A 284 7.41 -15.03 10.98
CA ARG A 284 8.75 -15.38 10.52
C ARG A 284 9.77 -15.24 11.64
N GLU A 285 9.75 -14.13 12.37
CA GLU A 285 10.67 -13.86 13.48
C GLU A 285 10.50 -14.85 14.63
N ALA A 286 9.26 -15.25 14.89
CA ALA A 286 8.94 -16.30 15.87
C ALA A 286 9.34 -17.73 15.42
N GLY A 287 9.91 -17.90 14.23
CA GLY A 287 10.30 -19.21 13.68
C GLY A 287 9.16 -19.99 13.00
N HIS A 288 7.96 -19.41 12.89
CA HIS A 288 6.76 -20.01 12.33
C HIS A 288 6.24 -19.21 11.12
N PRO A 289 6.99 -19.10 9.99
CA PRO A 289 6.55 -18.33 8.84
C PRO A 289 5.23 -18.87 8.28
N LEU A 290 4.46 -17.98 7.64
CA LEU A 290 3.21 -18.37 6.98
C LEU A 290 3.48 -19.34 5.82
N LEU A 291 2.61 -20.32 5.67
CA LEU A 291 2.68 -21.25 4.56
C LEU A 291 2.46 -20.52 3.22
N ALA A 292 3.20 -20.95 2.19
CA ALA A 292 3.18 -20.42 0.84
C ALA A 292 3.43 -18.90 0.76
N ASP A 293 4.03 -18.26 1.77
CA ASP A 293 4.41 -16.85 1.71
C ASP A 293 5.62 -16.67 0.78
N PRO A 294 5.47 -15.95 -0.36
CA PRO A 294 6.54 -15.83 -1.35
C PRO A 294 7.72 -14.97 -0.89
N ILE A 295 7.55 -14.16 0.16
CA ILE A 295 8.56 -13.19 0.62
C ILE A 295 9.20 -13.64 1.94
N TYR A 296 8.41 -14.11 2.90
CA TYR A 296 8.84 -14.43 4.25
C TYR A 296 8.78 -15.93 4.56
N GLY A 297 8.18 -16.72 3.66
CA GLY A 297 8.04 -18.16 3.83
C GLY A 297 9.37 -18.91 3.72
N LYS A 298 9.32 -20.15 4.17
CA LYS A 298 10.35 -21.18 3.90
C LYS A 298 9.68 -22.29 3.11
N ALA A 299 10.47 -23.15 2.48
CA ALA A 299 9.95 -24.37 1.87
C ALA A 299 9.15 -25.14 2.92
N ALA A 300 7.88 -25.42 2.62
CA ALA A 300 7.04 -26.20 3.52
C ALA A 300 7.53 -27.65 3.55
N VAL A 301 7.66 -28.21 4.76
CA VAL A 301 8.08 -29.59 4.96
C VAL A 301 6.84 -30.45 5.04
N SER A 302 6.54 -31.22 4.01
CA SER A 302 5.55 -32.30 4.02
C SER A 302 5.85 -33.25 2.88
N ASP A 303 5.89 -34.55 3.18
CA ASP A 303 6.00 -35.63 2.20
C ASP A 303 4.62 -36.03 1.63
N ASN A 304 3.55 -35.50 2.20
CA ASN A 304 2.19 -35.78 1.77
C ASN A 304 1.85 -35.06 0.46
N LYS A 305 1.55 -35.81 -0.59
CA LYS A 305 1.23 -35.30 -1.92
C LYS A 305 0.00 -34.38 -1.95
N GLU A 306 -1.02 -34.64 -1.11
CA GLU A 306 -2.21 -33.79 -1.03
C GLU A 306 -1.86 -32.44 -0.43
N VAL A 307 -1.03 -32.40 0.63
CA VAL A 307 -0.54 -31.15 1.22
C VAL A 307 0.32 -30.36 0.25
N GLN A 308 1.25 -31.03 -0.46
CA GLN A 308 2.08 -30.37 -1.49
C GLN A 308 1.23 -29.76 -2.61
N LYS A 309 0.19 -30.50 -3.08
CA LYS A 309 -0.74 -30.00 -4.08
C LYS A 309 -1.52 -28.79 -3.58
N ALA A 310 -2.04 -28.83 -2.36
CA ALA A 310 -2.79 -27.73 -1.78
C ALA A 310 -1.94 -26.47 -1.56
N LEU A 311 -0.67 -26.63 -1.14
CA LEU A 311 0.31 -25.55 -1.03
C LEU A 311 0.59 -24.88 -2.38
N LYS A 312 0.77 -25.70 -3.44
CA LYS A 312 1.00 -25.20 -4.80
C LYS A 312 -0.22 -24.43 -5.32
N ASN A 313 -1.43 -24.92 -5.05
CA ASN A 313 -2.67 -24.28 -5.48
C ASN A 313 -2.89 -22.94 -4.75
N LEU A 314 -2.56 -22.86 -3.45
CA LEU A 314 -2.69 -21.63 -2.66
C LEU A 314 -1.82 -20.50 -3.22
N ASN A 315 -0.54 -20.77 -3.53
CA ASN A 315 0.44 -19.88 -4.18
C ASN A 315 0.45 -18.42 -3.65
N ARG A 316 0.12 -18.21 -2.39
CA ARG A 316 0.10 -16.94 -1.67
C ARG A 316 0.24 -17.19 -0.18
N GLN A 317 0.56 -16.14 0.61
CA GLN A 317 0.56 -16.28 2.06
C GLN A 317 -0.79 -16.82 2.56
N ALA A 318 -0.76 -17.86 3.37
CA ALA A 318 -1.92 -18.46 4.02
C ALA A 318 -2.45 -17.52 5.14
N LEU A 319 -3.02 -16.38 4.74
CA LEU A 319 -3.50 -15.32 5.63
C LEU A 319 -4.85 -14.78 5.17
N HIS A 320 -5.78 -14.67 6.12
CA HIS A 320 -7.15 -14.21 5.86
C HIS A 320 -7.68 -13.35 7.01
N ALA A 321 -8.12 -12.13 6.73
CA ALA A 321 -8.78 -11.23 7.68
C ALA A 321 -10.23 -11.71 7.92
N GLN A 322 -10.40 -12.61 8.87
CA GLN A 322 -11.65 -13.35 9.07
C GLN A 322 -12.72 -12.58 9.87
N ARG A 323 -12.32 -11.65 10.77
CA ARG A 323 -13.27 -10.92 11.62
C ARG A 323 -12.90 -9.47 11.73
N LEU A 324 -13.91 -8.61 11.68
CA LEU A 324 -13.81 -7.17 11.84
C LEU A 324 -14.89 -6.70 12.80
N MET A 325 -14.49 -6.15 13.97
CA MET A 325 -15.42 -5.65 14.97
C MET A 325 -15.14 -4.19 15.30
N PHE A 326 -16.18 -3.38 15.39
CA PHE A 326 -16.09 -1.97 15.80
C PHE A 326 -17.47 -1.42 16.17
N ILE A 327 -17.49 -0.25 16.80
CA ILE A 327 -18.73 0.49 17.04
C ILE A 327 -19.01 1.36 15.83
N HIS A 328 -20.20 1.26 15.25
CA HIS A 328 -20.61 2.08 14.11
C HIS A 328 -20.48 3.57 14.44
N PRO A 329 -19.86 4.37 13.56
CA PRO A 329 -19.48 5.75 13.87
C PRO A 329 -20.67 6.64 14.27
N PHE A 330 -21.88 6.40 13.73
CA PHE A 330 -23.05 7.24 13.97
C PHE A 330 -24.10 6.59 14.86
N ASN A 331 -24.63 5.43 14.49
CA ASN A 331 -25.72 4.79 15.22
C ASN A 331 -25.27 4.08 16.51
N LYS A 332 -23.95 4.01 16.76
CA LYS A 332 -23.32 3.41 17.94
C LYS A 332 -23.60 1.92 18.17
N LYS A 333 -24.15 1.23 17.18
CA LYS A 333 -24.33 -0.22 17.22
C LYS A 333 -22.99 -0.94 17.14
N GLU A 334 -22.87 -2.03 17.85
CA GLU A 334 -21.73 -2.94 17.68
C GLU A 334 -21.86 -3.67 16.35
N MET A 335 -20.82 -3.58 15.54
CA MET A 335 -20.70 -4.23 14.24
C MET A 335 -19.69 -5.37 14.37
N ASP A 336 -20.11 -6.60 14.06
CA ASP A 336 -19.28 -7.81 14.10
C ASP A 336 -19.45 -8.59 12.80
N PHE A 337 -18.49 -8.46 11.91
CA PHE A 337 -18.50 -9.14 10.62
C PHE A 337 -17.51 -10.30 10.63
N LYS A 338 -17.91 -11.42 10.02
CA LYS A 338 -17.08 -12.61 9.84
C LYS A 338 -17.08 -13.02 8.38
N ALA A 339 -15.91 -13.32 7.84
CA ALA A 339 -15.76 -13.91 6.51
C ALA A 339 -15.34 -15.37 6.65
N PRO A 340 -15.94 -16.29 5.89
CA PRO A 340 -15.52 -17.68 5.88
C PRO A 340 -14.10 -17.80 5.33
N LEU A 341 -13.36 -18.81 5.79
CA LEU A 341 -12.04 -19.12 5.25
C LEU A 341 -12.16 -19.36 3.73
N PRO A 342 -11.30 -18.75 2.89
CA PRO A 342 -11.40 -18.92 1.44
C PRO A 342 -11.04 -20.36 1.02
N THR A 343 -11.59 -20.82 -0.10
CA THR A 343 -11.53 -22.22 -0.56
C THR A 343 -10.11 -22.77 -0.61
N ASP A 344 -9.15 -22.00 -1.12
CA ASP A 344 -7.74 -22.40 -1.18
C ASP A 344 -7.13 -22.69 0.21
N MET A 345 -7.46 -21.89 1.21
CA MET A 345 -7.04 -22.13 2.59
C MET A 345 -7.84 -23.25 3.27
N GLN A 346 -9.11 -23.44 2.91
CA GLN A 346 -9.92 -24.58 3.40
C GLN A 346 -9.36 -25.91 2.90
N GLU A 347 -9.01 -25.99 1.62
CA GLU A 347 -8.39 -27.16 0.99
C GLU A 347 -7.07 -27.51 1.69
N LEU A 348 -6.19 -26.53 1.87
CA LEU A 348 -4.91 -26.73 2.58
C LEU A 348 -5.14 -27.22 4.01
N ARG A 349 -6.03 -26.57 4.78
CA ARG A 349 -6.34 -26.98 6.15
C ARG A 349 -6.90 -28.40 6.20
N SER A 350 -7.74 -28.78 5.24
CA SER A 350 -8.31 -30.11 5.15
C SER A 350 -7.24 -31.19 4.85
N ALA A 351 -6.30 -30.87 3.94
CA ALA A 351 -5.17 -31.76 3.65
C ALA A 351 -4.28 -31.98 4.87
N LEU A 352 -3.98 -30.91 5.63
CA LEU A 352 -3.19 -30.97 6.86
C LEU A 352 -3.87 -31.80 7.95
N LYS A 353 -5.21 -31.72 8.09
CA LYS A 353 -5.98 -32.56 9.01
C LYS A 353 -5.92 -34.02 8.66
N LYS A 354 -6.06 -34.37 7.37
CA LYS A 354 -5.97 -35.75 6.90
C LYS A 354 -4.58 -36.33 7.14
N GLU A 355 -3.53 -35.56 6.86
CA GLU A 355 -2.15 -35.96 7.14
C GLU A 355 -1.95 -36.29 8.62
N ALA A 356 -2.45 -35.44 9.53
CA ALA A 356 -2.34 -35.66 10.96
C ALA A 356 -3.07 -36.94 11.42
N ALA A 357 -4.30 -37.17 10.92
CA ALA A 357 -5.07 -38.37 11.24
C ALA A 357 -4.36 -39.67 10.79
N LEU A 358 -3.82 -39.68 9.57
CA LEU A 358 -3.06 -40.84 9.04
C LEU A 358 -1.80 -41.12 9.86
N THR A 359 -1.11 -40.09 10.33
CA THR A 359 0.09 -40.23 11.16
C THR A 359 -0.26 -40.83 12.54
N GLU A 360 -1.36 -40.38 13.15
CA GLU A 360 -1.84 -40.93 14.42
C GLU A 360 -2.27 -42.40 14.31
N GLU A 361 -2.91 -42.79 13.22
CA GLU A 361 -3.28 -44.19 12.97
C GLU A 361 -2.04 -45.08 12.77
N THR A 362 -1.01 -44.56 12.12
CA THR A 362 0.24 -45.30 11.90
C THR A 362 1.03 -45.50 13.19
N LEU A 363 0.99 -44.53 14.10
CA LEU A 363 1.66 -44.63 15.42
C LEU A 363 0.94 -45.54 16.40
N LYS A 364 -0.34 -45.89 16.20
CA LYS A 364 -1.12 -46.78 17.03
C LYS A 364 -1.01 -48.26 16.61
N LYS A 365 -0.44 -48.57 15.48
CA LYS A 365 -0.15 -49.92 14.98
C LYS A 365 1.27 -50.34 15.32
#